data_1821673538dcf523242e29a1c1193679
#
_entry.id   1821673538dcf523242e29a1c1193679
#
_cell.length_a   1.000
_cell.length_b   1.000
_cell.length_c   1.000
_cell.angle_alpha   90.00
_cell.angle_beta   90.00
_cell.angle_gamma   90.00
#
_symmetry.space_group_name_H-M   'P 1'
#
loop_
_entity.id
_entity.type
_entity.pdbx_description
1 polymer ?
#
loop_
_entity_poly.entity_id
_entity_poly.type
_entity_poly.pdbx_seq_one_letter_code
_entity_poly.pdbx_strand_id
1 'polypeptide(L)'
;MPIAFEGVSYSYADPARQEKRKSRVKRRREAGVIEDPPSLEHGKPAWGADPDAVWALRDITFALDDGEFLGIAGHTGSGKSTLIQHMNGLVHPTRGRVLLDGQDLADKRAAQACRGKVGLVFQYPEYQLFAATVREDVAFGPRNLGLPADEVDRRVEAALESVRFDIAELGDKSPFELSGGQQRRVAFAGVLAMEPRILVLDEPVAGLDPVAREEFLDLIAQLHAGGLTVVMVSHSMDDLARLSDRVLVLNEGRQFAFGSPTEVFAHGDELRAIGLDVPAPQKLACELREAGVNLPQKLYNVETLADDLAAAFNSQAEEVPVPSGPVPRDEAKAAQLLNEVPRDESRGDGDFTERHHG
;
A
#
# COMPACT_ATOMS: atom_id res chain seq x y z
N MET A 1 -12.38 6.24 -17.07
CA MET A 1 -12.21 6.36 -15.60
C MET A 1 -13.11 5.35 -14.92
N PRO A 2 -12.60 4.23 -14.41
CA PRO A 2 -13.44 3.22 -13.77
C PRO A 2 -13.97 3.69 -12.42
N ILE A 3 -13.16 4.38 -11.59
CA ILE A 3 -13.60 4.93 -10.30
C ILE A 3 -13.25 6.42 -10.20
N ALA A 4 -14.19 7.23 -9.69
CA ALA A 4 -13.95 8.63 -9.36
C ALA A 4 -14.57 8.98 -8.00
N PHE A 5 -13.79 9.70 -7.19
CA PHE A 5 -14.21 10.32 -5.93
C PHE A 5 -14.37 11.82 -6.17
N GLU A 6 -15.54 12.37 -5.86
CA GLU A 6 -15.83 13.79 -6.07
C GLU A 6 -16.27 14.41 -4.75
N GLY A 7 -15.37 15.10 -4.06
CA GLY A 7 -15.63 15.79 -2.80
C GLY A 7 -16.13 14.88 -1.68
N VAL A 8 -15.64 13.63 -1.63
CA VAL A 8 -16.15 12.61 -0.71
C VAL A 8 -15.77 12.93 0.72
N SER A 9 -16.78 12.98 1.59
CA SER A 9 -16.62 13.09 3.03
C SER A 9 -17.49 12.07 3.74
N TYR A 10 -16.95 11.44 4.78
CA TYR A 10 -17.64 10.39 5.52
C TYR A 10 -17.42 10.49 7.02
N SER A 11 -18.47 10.31 7.79
CA SER A 11 -18.45 10.25 9.26
C SER A 11 -19.22 9.04 9.76
N TYR A 12 -18.63 8.28 10.69
CA TYR A 12 -19.27 7.14 11.37
C TYR A 12 -20.32 7.55 12.42
N ALA A 13 -20.62 8.84 12.57
CA ALA A 13 -21.60 9.29 13.57
C ALA A 13 -22.97 8.65 13.31
N ASP A 14 -23.61 8.20 14.40
CA ASP A 14 -24.93 7.57 14.41
C ASP A 14 -25.96 8.42 13.62
N PRO A 15 -26.64 7.84 12.60
CA PRO A 15 -27.68 8.54 11.83
C PRO A 15 -28.77 9.16 12.69
N ALA A 16 -29.16 8.50 13.79
CA ALA A 16 -30.17 9.03 14.73
C ALA A 16 -29.66 10.24 15.51
N ARG A 17 -28.36 10.31 15.82
CA ARG A 17 -27.72 11.50 16.39
C ARG A 17 -27.56 12.61 15.34
N GLN A 18 -27.25 12.26 14.08
CA GLN A 18 -27.18 13.23 12.99
C GLN A 18 -28.53 13.90 12.74
N GLU A 19 -29.62 13.15 12.76
CA GLU A 19 -30.96 13.68 12.53
C GLU A 19 -31.45 14.58 13.65
N LYS A 20 -31.24 14.17 14.91
CA LYS A 20 -31.47 15.03 16.09
C LYS A 20 -30.61 16.31 16.07
N ARG A 21 -29.39 16.22 15.54
CA ARG A 21 -28.48 17.34 15.43
C ARG A 21 -28.86 18.28 14.29
N LYS A 22 -29.22 17.74 13.10
CA LYS A 22 -29.77 18.53 11.97
C LYS A 22 -31.00 19.31 12.42
N SER A 23 -31.90 18.70 13.17
CA SER A 23 -33.12 19.37 13.70
C SER A 23 -32.74 20.44 14.77
N ARG A 24 -31.75 20.20 15.60
CA ARG A 24 -31.23 21.18 16.60
C ARG A 24 -30.52 22.36 15.93
N VAL A 25 -29.70 22.11 14.91
CA VAL A 25 -29.05 23.16 14.12
C VAL A 25 -30.09 23.99 13.38
N LYS A 26 -31.09 23.36 12.74
CA LYS A 26 -32.20 24.04 12.07
C LYS A 26 -32.97 24.96 13.04
N ARG A 27 -33.34 24.46 14.23
CA ARG A 27 -34.01 25.27 15.27
C ARG A 27 -33.16 26.47 15.75
N ARG A 28 -31.82 26.30 15.88
CA ARG A 28 -30.91 27.39 16.29
C ARG A 28 -30.71 28.43 15.19
N ARG A 29 -30.78 28.02 13.90
CA ARG A 29 -30.79 28.96 12.75
C ARG A 29 -32.08 29.74 12.71
N GLU A 30 -33.22 29.07 12.83
CA GLU A 30 -34.55 29.70 12.89
C GLU A 30 -34.69 30.66 14.08
N ALA A 31 -33.98 30.42 15.17
CA ALA A 31 -33.93 31.29 16.35
C ALA A 31 -32.86 32.40 16.27
N GLY A 32 -32.13 32.55 15.14
CA GLY A 32 -31.09 33.58 14.97
C GLY A 32 -29.85 33.41 15.84
N VAL A 33 -29.65 32.20 16.40
CA VAL A 33 -28.51 31.90 17.30
C VAL A 33 -27.27 31.46 16.53
N ILE A 34 -27.43 31.05 15.28
CA ILE A 34 -26.35 30.61 14.38
C ILE A 34 -26.59 31.26 13.01
N GLU A 35 -25.65 32.03 12.52
CA GLU A 35 -25.66 32.57 11.17
C GLU A 35 -25.42 31.46 10.13
N ASP A 36 -26.00 31.63 8.93
CA ASP A 36 -25.67 30.75 7.81
C ASP A 36 -24.21 30.94 7.39
N PRO A 37 -23.46 29.85 7.15
CA PRO A 37 -22.11 30.01 6.64
C PRO A 37 -22.13 30.76 5.30
N PRO A 38 -21.18 31.63 5.03
CA PRO A 38 -21.11 32.37 3.77
C PRO A 38 -21.14 31.38 2.60
N SER A 39 -22.04 31.65 1.65
CA SER A 39 -22.11 30.90 0.39
C SER A 39 -20.83 31.14 -0.37
N LEU A 40 -19.99 30.11 -0.48
CA LEU A 40 -18.80 30.16 -1.35
C LEU A 40 -19.29 30.17 -2.80
N GLU A 41 -18.79 31.13 -3.57
CA GLU A 41 -18.97 31.24 -5.04
C GLU A 41 -18.41 30.00 -5.74
N HIS A 42 -18.96 28.87 -5.72
CA HIS A 42 -18.72 27.63 -6.46
C HIS A 42 -19.35 26.41 -5.80
N GLY A 43 -20.37 26.57 -4.96
CA GLY A 43 -21.17 25.44 -4.44
C GLY A 43 -20.44 24.49 -3.48
N LYS A 44 -19.23 24.83 -3.02
CA LYS A 44 -18.53 24.02 -2.00
C LYS A 44 -19.01 24.42 -0.61
N PRO A 45 -19.54 23.48 0.21
CA PRO A 45 -19.88 23.78 1.59
C PRO A 45 -18.63 24.19 2.36
N ALA A 46 -18.71 25.31 3.09
CA ALA A 46 -17.64 25.72 3.99
C ALA A 46 -17.36 24.61 5.02
N TRP A 47 -16.12 24.18 5.11
CA TRP A 47 -15.62 23.32 6.17
C TRP A 47 -15.75 24.07 7.49
N GLY A 48 -16.58 23.60 8.41
CA GLY A 48 -16.79 24.27 9.69
C GLY A 48 -18.21 24.24 10.19
N ALA A 49 -19.19 23.78 9.40
CA ALA A 49 -20.59 23.70 9.84
C ALA A 49 -20.83 22.71 10.98
N ASP A 50 -19.83 21.91 11.34
CA ASP A 50 -19.92 20.92 12.41
C ASP A 50 -18.57 20.67 13.10
N PRO A 51 -18.18 21.52 14.07
CA PRO A 51 -16.90 21.39 14.78
C PRO A 51 -16.76 20.09 15.59
N ASP A 52 -17.89 19.41 15.90
CA ASP A 52 -17.88 18.18 16.70
C ASP A 52 -18.04 16.90 15.87
N ALA A 53 -18.09 16.98 14.53
CA ALA A 53 -18.17 15.79 13.68
C ALA A 53 -16.81 15.13 13.56
N VAL A 54 -16.70 13.89 14.01
CA VAL A 54 -15.54 13.05 13.74
C VAL A 54 -15.65 12.54 12.31
N TRP A 55 -14.83 13.10 11.43
CA TRP A 55 -14.78 12.72 10.02
C TRP A 55 -13.69 11.70 9.78
N ALA A 56 -14.05 10.55 9.20
CA ALA A 56 -13.10 9.56 8.75
C ALA A 56 -12.50 9.92 7.36
N LEU A 57 -13.29 10.60 6.51
CA LEU A 57 -12.83 11.17 5.24
C LEU A 57 -13.34 12.60 5.09
N ARG A 58 -12.54 13.48 4.48
CA ARG A 58 -12.85 14.90 4.29
C ARG A 58 -12.41 15.37 2.91
N ASP A 59 -13.39 15.69 2.05
CA ASP A 59 -13.19 16.30 0.72
C ASP A 59 -12.16 15.55 -0.16
N ILE A 60 -12.29 14.25 -0.24
CA ILE A 60 -11.44 13.40 -1.06
C ILE A 60 -11.88 13.49 -2.51
N THR A 61 -10.95 13.85 -3.40
CA THR A 61 -11.21 14.00 -4.84
C THR A 61 -10.04 13.43 -5.64
N PHE A 62 -10.27 12.33 -6.32
CA PHE A 62 -9.32 11.74 -7.28
C PHE A 62 -10.07 10.81 -8.22
N ALA A 63 -9.41 10.41 -9.29
CA ALA A 63 -9.90 9.40 -10.22
C ALA A 63 -8.83 8.35 -10.47
N LEU A 64 -9.27 7.11 -10.66
CA LEU A 64 -8.46 5.94 -11.02
C LEU A 64 -8.80 5.55 -12.45
N ASP A 65 -7.80 5.33 -13.28
CA ASP A 65 -7.98 4.89 -14.65
C ASP A 65 -7.94 3.36 -14.79
N ASP A 66 -8.44 2.84 -15.92
CA ASP A 66 -8.38 1.42 -16.21
C ASP A 66 -6.92 0.97 -16.39
N GLY A 67 -6.58 -0.17 -15.80
CA GLY A 67 -5.23 -0.73 -15.85
C GLY A 67 -4.20 0.06 -15.05
N GLU A 68 -4.62 0.93 -14.13
CA GLU A 68 -3.74 1.68 -13.25
C GLU A 68 -3.49 0.97 -11.94
N PHE A 69 -2.29 1.13 -11.37
CA PHE A 69 -1.94 0.70 -10.03
C PHE A 69 -1.90 1.91 -9.08
N LEU A 70 -2.88 2.01 -8.18
CA LEU A 70 -2.95 3.05 -7.16
C LEU A 70 -2.45 2.52 -5.81
N GLY A 71 -1.35 3.08 -5.30
CA GLY A 71 -0.90 2.90 -3.93
C GLY A 71 -1.62 3.85 -2.97
N ILE A 72 -2.00 3.37 -1.79
CA ILE A 72 -2.59 4.21 -0.74
C ILE A 72 -1.72 4.12 0.51
N ALA A 73 -1.14 5.25 0.92
CA ALA A 73 -0.35 5.41 2.13
C ALA A 73 -1.07 6.25 3.19
N GLY A 74 -0.63 6.12 4.43
CA GLY A 74 -1.12 6.92 5.55
C GLY A 74 -0.97 6.18 6.87
N HIS A 75 -0.88 6.91 7.98
CA HIS A 75 -0.79 6.30 9.32
C HIS A 75 -2.11 5.59 9.70
N THR A 76 -2.08 4.81 10.79
CA THR A 76 -3.28 4.17 11.35
C THR A 76 -4.32 5.23 11.72
N GLY A 77 -5.57 5.02 11.28
CA GLY A 77 -6.65 5.99 11.49
C GLY A 77 -6.71 7.14 10.49
N SER A 78 -5.85 7.19 9.47
CA SER A 78 -5.91 8.24 8.43
C SER A 78 -7.09 8.13 7.45
N GLY A 79 -7.89 7.06 7.52
CA GLY A 79 -9.08 6.86 6.68
C GLY A 79 -8.93 5.85 5.54
N LYS A 80 -7.79 5.16 5.40
CA LYS A 80 -7.53 4.20 4.30
C LYS A 80 -8.60 3.12 4.17
N SER A 81 -8.87 2.37 5.24
CA SER A 81 -9.88 1.29 5.20
C SER A 81 -11.29 1.82 4.93
N THR A 82 -11.60 3.05 5.39
CA THR A 82 -12.85 3.71 5.04
C THR A 82 -12.91 4.07 3.55
N LEU A 83 -11.81 4.56 2.99
CA LEU A 83 -11.71 4.92 1.57
C LEU A 83 -11.97 3.70 0.67
N ILE A 84 -11.27 2.58 0.93
CA ILE A 84 -11.43 1.37 0.11
C ILE A 84 -12.82 0.74 0.21
N GLN A 85 -13.51 0.84 1.36
CA GLN A 85 -14.89 0.39 1.50
C GLN A 85 -15.88 1.21 0.65
N HIS A 86 -15.57 2.46 0.34
CA HIS A 86 -16.36 3.25 -0.61
C HIS A 86 -16.18 2.78 -2.05
N MET A 87 -15.01 2.24 -2.41
CA MET A 87 -14.71 1.80 -3.78
C MET A 87 -15.59 0.63 -4.22
N ASN A 88 -15.99 -0.26 -3.28
CA ASN A 88 -16.84 -1.40 -3.63
C ASN A 88 -18.30 -1.23 -3.17
N GLY A 89 -18.69 -0.01 -2.78
CA GLY A 89 -20.06 0.32 -2.39
C GLY A 89 -20.52 -0.33 -1.08
N LEU A 90 -19.61 -0.75 -0.20
CA LEU A 90 -19.94 -1.21 1.16
C LEU A 90 -20.40 -0.05 2.05
N VAL A 91 -19.81 1.11 1.84
CA VAL A 91 -20.11 2.34 2.58
C VAL A 91 -20.45 3.44 1.59
N HIS A 92 -21.44 4.28 1.91
CA HIS A 92 -21.82 5.42 1.09
C HIS A 92 -21.35 6.73 1.73
N PRO A 93 -20.88 7.70 0.94
CA PRO A 93 -20.38 8.96 1.47
C PRO A 93 -21.51 9.77 2.15
N THR A 94 -21.13 10.50 3.21
CA THR A 94 -22.04 11.47 3.86
C THR A 94 -22.22 12.72 2.98
N ARG A 95 -21.17 13.08 2.21
CA ARG A 95 -21.15 14.19 1.24
C ARG A 95 -20.29 13.79 0.05
N GLY A 96 -20.52 14.42 -1.11
CA GLY A 96 -19.87 14.07 -2.35
C GLY A 96 -20.45 12.79 -2.95
N ARG A 97 -19.75 12.20 -3.88
CA ARG A 97 -20.17 10.96 -4.55
C ARG A 97 -18.98 10.12 -5.00
N VAL A 98 -19.22 8.82 -5.08
CA VAL A 98 -18.27 7.86 -5.67
C VAL A 98 -18.93 7.30 -6.92
N LEU A 99 -18.24 7.41 -8.04
CA LEU A 99 -18.72 6.94 -9.33
C LEU A 99 -17.91 5.71 -9.76
N LEU A 100 -18.60 4.69 -10.24
CA LEU A 100 -18.00 3.56 -10.96
C LEU A 100 -18.58 3.54 -12.38
N ASP A 101 -17.71 3.62 -13.39
CA ASP A 101 -18.14 3.74 -14.79
C ASP A 101 -19.17 4.90 -15.00
N GLY A 102 -19.00 6.00 -14.27
CA GLY A 102 -19.93 7.14 -14.30
C GLY A 102 -21.25 6.96 -13.54
N GLN A 103 -21.48 5.79 -12.91
CA GLN A 103 -22.67 5.51 -12.12
C GLN A 103 -22.40 5.79 -10.64
N ASP A 104 -23.30 6.56 -10.00
CA ASP A 104 -23.18 6.89 -8.58
C ASP A 104 -23.46 5.66 -7.69
N LEU A 105 -22.50 5.28 -6.86
CA LEU A 105 -22.62 4.16 -5.93
C LEU A 105 -23.60 4.44 -4.76
N ALA A 106 -24.15 5.64 -4.64
CA ALA A 106 -25.28 5.90 -3.76
C ALA A 106 -26.57 5.21 -4.26
N ASP A 107 -26.69 4.90 -5.56
CA ASP A 107 -27.75 4.06 -6.10
C ASP A 107 -27.55 2.59 -5.71
N LYS A 108 -28.59 1.96 -5.15
CA LYS A 108 -28.51 0.58 -4.66
C LYS A 108 -28.19 -0.45 -5.75
N ARG A 109 -28.68 -0.23 -6.99
CA ARG A 109 -28.44 -1.13 -8.11
C ARG A 109 -27.01 -1.00 -8.60
N ALA A 110 -26.51 0.24 -8.70
CA ALA A 110 -25.12 0.52 -9.04
C ALA A 110 -24.16 -0.08 -8.00
N ALA A 111 -24.44 0.11 -6.70
CA ALA A 111 -23.65 -0.47 -5.62
C ALA A 111 -23.68 -2.02 -5.62
N GLN A 112 -24.81 -2.63 -5.95
CA GLN A 112 -24.90 -4.09 -6.07
C GLN A 112 -24.09 -4.61 -7.28
N ALA A 113 -24.19 -3.96 -8.43
CA ALA A 113 -23.41 -4.30 -9.63
C ALA A 113 -21.90 -4.07 -9.44
N CYS A 114 -21.53 -3.07 -8.64
CA CYS A 114 -20.15 -2.76 -8.28
C CYS A 114 -19.44 -3.94 -7.60
N ARG A 115 -20.11 -4.70 -6.74
CA ARG A 115 -19.52 -5.81 -5.98
C ARG A 115 -19.01 -6.96 -6.85
N GLY A 116 -19.55 -7.13 -8.06
CA GLY A 116 -19.02 -8.09 -9.03
C GLY A 116 -17.84 -7.53 -9.84
N LYS A 117 -17.68 -6.20 -9.88
CA LYS A 117 -16.63 -5.53 -10.66
C LYS A 117 -15.42 -5.14 -9.81
N VAL A 118 -15.63 -4.90 -8.51
CA VAL A 118 -14.59 -4.47 -7.56
C VAL A 118 -14.41 -5.55 -6.51
N GLY A 119 -13.35 -6.34 -6.67
CA GLY A 119 -12.91 -7.31 -5.67
C GLY A 119 -12.21 -6.61 -4.52
N LEU A 120 -12.57 -6.92 -3.29
CA LEU A 120 -11.94 -6.37 -2.08
C LEU A 120 -11.36 -7.50 -1.24
N VAL A 121 -10.06 -7.45 -1.03
CA VAL A 121 -9.30 -8.35 -0.15
C VAL A 121 -8.93 -7.57 1.10
N PHE A 122 -9.50 -7.96 2.24
CA PHE A 122 -9.20 -7.35 3.53
C PHE A 122 -7.88 -7.87 4.12
N GLN A 123 -7.38 -7.18 5.11
CA GLN A 123 -6.24 -7.63 5.92
C GLN A 123 -6.56 -9.00 6.55
N TYR A 124 -5.61 -9.94 6.46
CA TYR A 124 -5.78 -11.34 6.89
C TYR A 124 -6.97 -12.05 6.23
N PRO A 125 -7.01 -12.16 4.89
CA PRO A 125 -8.14 -12.71 4.17
C PRO A 125 -8.41 -14.19 4.49
N GLU A 126 -7.42 -14.92 5.01
CA GLU A 126 -7.54 -16.28 5.49
C GLU A 126 -8.59 -16.47 6.60
N TYR A 127 -8.89 -15.45 7.38
CA TYR A 127 -9.97 -15.51 8.39
C TYR A 127 -11.38 -15.46 7.81
N GLN A 128 -11.48 -15.25 6.49
CA GLN A 128 -12.76 -15.23 5.79
C GLN A 128 -13.14 -16.58 5.17
N LEU A 129 -12.24 -17.58 5.23
CA LEU A 129 -12.51 -18.93 4.76
C LEU A 129 -13.53 -19.63 5.67
N PHE A 130 -14.52 -20.29 5.07
CA PHE A 130 -15.64 -20.87 5.82
C PHE A 130 -16.21 -22.17 5.23
N ALA A 131 -15.90 -22.52 3.97
CA ALA A 131 -16.46 -23.67 3.30
C ALA A 131 -15.81 -25.00 3.74
N ALA A 132 -16.43 -26.12 3.40
CA ALA A 132 -15.90 -27.43 3.72
C ALA A 132 -14.67 -27.80 2.87
N THR A 133 -14.61 -27.33 1.64
CA THR A 133 -13.49 -27.55 0.73
C THR A 133 -12.99 -26.26 0.10
N VAL A 134 -11.73 -26.28 -0.38
CA VAL A 134 -11.11 -25.17 -1.12
C VAL A 134 -11.95 -24.80 -2.36
N ARG A 135 -12.38 -25.79 -3.14
CA ARG A 135 -13.21 -25.57 -4.33
C ARG A 135 -14.51 -24.85 -3.99
N GLU A 136 -15.18 -25.29 -2.92
CA GLU A 136 -16.44 -24.66 -2.49
C GLU A 136 -16.25 -23.22 -2.01
N ASP A 137 -15.15 -22.95 -1.32
CA ASP A 137 -14.84 -21.61 -0.82
C ASP A 137 -14.60 -20.66 -1.99
N VAL A 138 -13.75 -21.04 -2.95
CA VAL A 138 -13.45 -20.23 -4.13
C VAL A 138 -14.68 -20.08 -5.03
N ALA A 139 -15.54 -21.12 -5.13
CA ALA A 139 -16.77 -21.09 -5.93
C ALA A 139 -17.85 -20.16 -5.37
N PHE A 140 -17.75 -19.75 -4.09
CA PHE A 140 -18.80 -18.99 -3.42
C PHE A 140 -19.12 -17.66 -4.11
N GLY A 141 -18.08 -16.89 -4.46
CA GLY A 141 -18.22 -15.61 -5.18
C GLY A 141 -18.93 -15.78 -6.54
N PRO A 142 -18.42 -16.58 -7.46
CA PRO A 142 -19.03 -16.88 -8.75
C PRO A 142 -20.49 -17.39 -8.67
N ARG A 143 -20.77 -18.27 -7.72
CA ARG A 143 -22.17 -18.75 -7.48
C ARG A 143 -23.10 -17.61 -7.07
N ASN A 144 -22.65 -16.71 -6.22
CA ASN A 144 -23.45 -15.54 -5.79
C ASN A 144 -23.66 -14.53 -6.92
N LEU A 145 -22.82 -14.52 -7.94
CA LEU A 145 -23.04 -13.77 -9.18
C LEU A 145 -24.10 -14.42 -10.08
N GLY A 146 -24.59 -15.62 -9.76
CA GLY A 146 -25.59 -16.34 -10.52
C GLY A 146 -25.06 -16.98 -11.80
N LEU A 147 -23.77 -17.30 -11.85
CA LEU A 147 -23.14 -17.92 -13.02
C LEU A 147 -23.54 -19.38 -13.17
N PRO A 148 -23.60 -19.92 -14.41
CA PRO A 148 -23.79 -21.34 -14.66
C PRO A 148 -22.67 -22.20 -14.04
N ALA A 149 -22.97 -23.46 -13.71
CA ALA A 149 -22.05 -24.33 -12.99
C ALA A 149 -20.73 -24.56 -13.73
N ASP A 150 -20.77 -24.75 -15.03
CA ASP A 150 -19.59 -24.90 -15.90
C ASP A 150 -18.68 -23.68 -15.91
N GLU A 151 -19.27 -22.49 -15.89
CA GLU A 151 -18.53 -21.24 -15.78
C GLU A 151 -17.93 -21.04 -14.37
N VAL A 152 -18.66 -21.44 -13.33
CA VAL A 152 -18.15 -21.44 -11.95
C VAL A 152 -16.91 -22.34 -11.86
N ASP A 153 -16.99 -23.56 -12.34
CA ASP A 153 -15.88 -24.53 -12.30
C ASP A 153 -14.66 -24.00 -13.06
N ARG A 154 -14.85 -23.47 -14.27
CA ARG A 154 -13.78 -22.84 -15.05
C ARG A 154 -13.10 -21.72 -14.29
N ARG A 155 -13.86 -20.82 -13.66
CA ARG A 155 -13.31 -19.69 -12.90
C ARG A 155 -12.58 -20.10 -11.65
N VAL A 156 -13.07 -21.13 -10.96
CA VAL A 156 -12.42 -21.72 -9.79
C VAL A 156 -11.05 -22.28 -10.18
N GLU A 157 -10.98 -23.05 -11.26
CA GLU A 157 -9.73 -23.63 -11.74
C GLU A 157 -8.74 -22.54 -12.14
N ALA A 158 -9.16 -21.58 -12.96
CA ALA A 158 -8.31 -20.47 -13.41
C ALA A 158 -7.81 -19.59 -12.22
N ALA A 159 -8.67 -19.33 -11.23
CA ALA A 159 -8.29 -18.54 -10.07
C ALA A 159 -7.27 -19.27 -9.19
N LEU A 160 -7.46 -20.56 -8.92
CA LEU A 160 -6.51 -21.37 -8.15
C LEU A 160 -5.17 -21.54 -8.89
N GLU A 161 -5.19 -21.74 -10.19
CA GLU A 161 -3.98 -21.78 -11.02
C GLU A 161 -3.22 -20.45 -10.97
N SER A 162 -3.93 -19.32 -11.07
CA SER A 162 -3.30 -17.99 -11.03
C SER A 162 -2.53 -17.72 -9.73
N VAL A 163 -2.97 -18.28 -8.60
CA VAL A 163 -2.29 -18.19 -7.31
C VAL A 163 -1.29 -19.34 -7.08
N ARG A 164 -0.96 -20.10 -8.11
CA ARG A 164 -0.03 -21.25 -8.07
C ARG A 164 -0.43 -22.28 -7.01
N PHE A 165 -1.71 -22.61 -6.96
CA PHE A 165 -2.28 -23.57 -6.02
C PHE A 165 -2.52 -24.91 -6.72
N ASP A 166 -2.04 -26.00 -6.15
CA ASP A 166 -2.28 -27.33 -6.68
C ASP A 166 -3.72 -27.79 -6.36
N ILE A 167 -4.60 -27.58 -7.35
CA ILE A 167 -6.01 -27.91 -7.22
C ILE A 167 -6.26 -29.41 -7.22
N ALA A 168 -5.41 -30.21 -7.88
CA ALA A 168 -5.57 -31.67 -7.98
C ALA A 168 -5.27 -32.35 -6.63
N GLU A 169 -4.28 -31.81 -5.90
CA GLU A 169 -3.90 -32.33 -4.57
C GLU A 169 -4.75 -31.76 -3.45
N LEU A 170 -5.07 -30.46 -3.51
CA LEU A 170 -5.57 -29.70 -2.35
C LEU A 170 -7.00 -29.19 -2.52
N GLY A 171 -7.59 -29.27 -3.72
CA GLY A 171 -8.90 -28.67 -4.01
C GLY A 171 -10.07 -29.23 -3.19
N ASP A 172 -10.02 -30.51 -2.85
CA ASP A 172 -11.04 -31.19 -2.05
C ASP A 172 -10.73 -31.23 -0.54
N LYS A 173 -9.56 -30.70 -0.13
CA LYS A 173 -9.21 -30.56 1.29
C LYS A 173 -9.95 -29.41 1.93
N SER A 174 -10.08 -29.48 3.26
CA SER A 174 -10.59 -28.37 4.04
C SER A 174 -9.59 -27.21 4.01
N PRO A 175 -10.03 -25.96 3.80
CA PRO A 175 -9.15 -24.79 3.91
C PRO A 175 -8.40 -24.72 5.24
N PHE A 176 -8.99 -25.25 6.32
CA PHE A 176 -8.41 -25.22 7.67
C PHE A 176 -7.27 -26.23 7.89
N GLU A 177 -7.06 -27.16 6.96
CA GLU A 177 -5.93 -28.10 6.97
C GLU A 177 -4.69 -27.55 6.25
N LEU A 178 -4.82 -26.39 5.62
CA LEU A 178 -3.77 -25.74 4.84
C LEU A 178 -2.85 -24.90 5.73
N SER A 179 -1.61 -24.66 5.26
CA SER A 179 -0.73 -23.67 5.86
C SER A 179 -1.32 -22.24 5.73
N GLY A 180 -0.94 -21.32 6.61
CA GLY A 180 -1.44 -19.94 6.56
C GLY A 180 -1.21 -19.24 5.20
N GLY A 181 -0.06 -19.47 4.57
CA GLY A 181 0.21 -18.95 3.22
C GLY A 181 -0.70 -19.57 2.14
N GLN A 182 -0.99 -20.87 2.24
CA GLN A 182 -1.94 -21.53 1.35
C GLN A 182 -3.36 -21.03 1.57
N GLN A 183 -3.80 -20.88 2.84
CA GLN A 183 -5.10 -20.30 3.18
C GLN A 183 -5.27 -18.91 2.57
N ARG A 184 -4.24 -18.05 2.67
CA ARG A 184 -4.24 -16.70 2.09
C ARG A 184 -4.38 -16.74 0.56
N ARG A 185 -3.66 -17.64 -0.12
CA ARG A 185 -3.79 -17.84 -1.57
C ARG A 185 -5.20 -18.29 -1.96
N VAL A 186 -5.82 -19.19 -1.21
CA VAL A 186 -7.20 -19.63 -1.42
C VAL A 186 -8.19 -18.49 -1.26
N ALA A 187 -8.08 -17.71 -0.17
CA ALA A 187 -8.94 -16.55 0.05
C ALA A 187 -8.79 -15.49 -1.06
N PHE A 188 -7.55 -15.29 -1.54
CA PHE A 188 -7.27 -14.41 -2.66
C PHE A 188 -7.87 -14.93 -3.98
N ALA A 189 -7.73 -16.24 -4.25
CA ALA A 189 -8.35 -16.90 -5.40
C ALA A 189 -9.89 -16.77 -5.38
N GLY A 190 -10.52 -16.81 -4.20
CA GLY A 190 -11.97 -16.58 -4.05
C GLY A 190 -12.43 -15.21 -4.55
N VAL A 191 -11.58 -14.19 -4.41
CA VAL A 191 -11.85 -12.86 -4.98
C VAL A 191 -11.56 -12.84 -6.48
N LEU A 192 -10.45 -13.42 -6.93
CA LEU A 192 -10.09 -13.48 -8.36
C LEU A 192 -11.08 -14.28 -9.20
N ALA A 193 -11.70 -15.33 -8.63
CA ALA A 193 -12.71 -16.14 -9.31
C ALA A 193 -13.96 -15.34 -9.72
N MET A 194 -14.22 -14.19 -9.10
CA MET A 194 -15.26 -13.28 -9.56
C MET A 194 -14.89 -12.54 -10.85
N GLU A 195 -13.63 -12.61 -11.30
CA GLU A 195 -13.04 -11.85 -12.41
C GLU A 195 -13.30 -10.35 -12.27
N PRO A 196 -12.85 -9.76 -11.14
CA PRO A 196 -13.07 -8.34 -10.92
C PRO A 196 -12.28 -7.50 -11.92
N ARG A 197 -12.82 -6.34 -12.29
CA ARG A 197 -12.13 -5.35 -13.12
C ARG A 197 -11.14 -4.51 -12.32
N ILE A 198 -11.44 -4.34 -11.02
CA ILE A 198 -10.61 -3.62 -10.07
C ILE A 198 -10.38 -4.51 -8.86
N LEU A 199 -9.14 -4.66 -8.46
CA LEU A 199 -8.74 -5.41 -7.27
C LEU A 199 -8.26 -4.43 -6.20
N VAL A 200 -8.94 -4.40 -5.07
CA VAL A 200 -8.60 -3.56 -3.92
C VAL A 200 -8.03 -4.44 -2.82
N LEU A 201 -6.83 -4.11 -2.34
CA LEU A 201 -6.04 -4.89 -1.40
C LEU A 201 -5.74 -4.07 -0.15
N ASP A 202 -6.20 -4.53 1.01
CA ASP A 202 -5.90 -3.89 2.30
C ASP A 202 -4.79 -4.65 3.01
N GLU A 203 -3.55 -4.13 2.98
CA GLU A 203 -2.36 -4.72 3.60
C GLU A 203 -2.16 -6.20 3.20
N PRO A 204 -2.08 -6.55 1.90
CA PRO A 204 -2.18 -7.93 1.43
C PRO A 204 -1.03 -8.83 1.91
N VAL A 205 0.11 -8.26 2.28
CA VAL A 205 1.31 -9.01 2.69
C VAL A 205 1.59 -8.94 4.19
N ALA A 206 0.68 -8.36 4.98
CA ALA A 206 0.85 -8.26 6.42
C ALA A 206 0.97 -9.64 7.08
N GLY A 207 2.02 -9.84 7.89
CA GLY A 207 2.25 -11.08 8.62
C GLY A 207 2.81 -12.25 7.81
N LEU A 208 3.16 -12.05 6.52
CA LEU A 208 3.90 -13.03 5.73
C LEU A 208 5.40 -12.98 6.06
N ASP A 209 6.05 -14.14 5.96
CA ASP A 209 7.52 -14.18 5.95
C ASP A 209 8.08 -13.49 4.69
N PRO A 210 9.37 -13.12 4.68
CA PRO A 210 9.93 -12.34 3.56
C PRO A 210 9.81 -13.03 2.19
N VAL A 211 9.92 -14.34 2.12
CA VAL A 211 9.84 -15.09 0.84
C VAL A 211 8.41 -15.11 0.32
N ALA A 212 7.46 -15.50 1.17
CA ALA A 212 6.04 -15.51 0.82
C ALA A 212 5.52 -14.09 0.48
N ARG A 213 6.06 -13.07 1.15
CA ARG A 213 5.76 -11.66 0.87
C ARG A 213 6.15 -11.27 -0.56
N GLU A 214 7.40 -11.53 -0.97
CA GLU A 214 7.85 -11.20 -2.32
C GLU A 214 7.08 -11.99 -3.39
N GLU A 215 6.87 -13.30 -3.18
CA GLU A 215 6.05 -14.10 -4.08
C GLU A 215 4.63 -13.55 -4.27
N PHE A 216 4.04 -13.00 -3.20
CA PHE A 216 2.69 -12.45 -3.25
C PHE A 216 2.66 -11.07 -3.95
N LEU A 217 3.67 -10.23 -3.74
CA LEU A 217 3.82 -8.95 -4.45
C LEU A 217 4.08 -9.17 -5.95
N ASP A 218 4.90 -10.17 -6.29
CA ASP A 218 5.13 -10.56 -7.70
C ASP A 218 3.86 -11.06 -8.37
N LEU A 219 3.02 -11.82 -7.65
CA LEU A 219 1.70 -12.24 -8.15
C LEU A 219 0.81 -11.02 -8.45
N ILE A 220 0.74 -10.05 -7.53
CA ILE A 220 -0.04 -8.81 -7.73
C ILE A 220 0.50 -8.04 -8.94
N ALA A 221 1.83 -7.92 -9.08
CA ALA A 221 2.47 -7.27 -10.22
C ALA A 221 2.14 -7.96 -11.55
N GLN A 222 2.13 -9.29 -11.58
CA GLN A 222 1.75 -10.08 -12.77
C GLN A 222 0.28 -9.87 -13.15
N LEU A 223 -0.63 -9.83 -12.18
CA LEU A 223 -2.04 -9.54 -12.42
C LEU A 223 -2.25 -8.13 -12.99
N HIS A 224 -1.54 -7.14 -12.45
CA HIS A 224 -1.54 -5.78 -12.96
C HIS A 224 -0.98 -5.69 -14.38
N ALA A 225 0.17 -6.33 -14.66
CA ALA A 225 0.76 -6.40 -16.00
C ALA A 225 -0.18 -7.08 -17.02
N GLY A 226 -1.08 -7.96 -16.56
CA GLY A 226 -2.18 -8.53 -17.33
C GLY A 226 -3.34 -7.58 -17.60
N GLY A 227 -3.28 -6.32 -17.14
CA GLY A 227 -4.28 -5.28 -17.38
C GLY A 227 -5.30 -5.09 -16.25
N LEU A 228 -5.14 -5.79 -15.12
CA LEU A 228 -6.01 -5.61 -13.96
C LEU A 228 -5.72 -4.25 -13.28
N THR A 229 -6.76 -3.46 -13.04
CA THR A 229 -6.65 -2.26 -12.21
C THR A 229 -6.46 -2.67 -10.75
N VAL A 230 -5.42 -2.13 -10.09
CA VAL A 230 -5.08 -2.51 -8.71
C VAL A 230 -5.10 -1.28 -7.80
N VAL A 231 -5.67 -1.44 -6.61
CA VAL A 231 -5.55 -0.49 -5.51
C VAL A 231 -4.95 -1.22 -4.33
N MET A 232 -3.81 -0.78 -3.83
CA MET A 232 -3.13 -1.42 -2.72
C MET A 232 -2.88 -0.45 -1.57
N VAL A 233 -3.43 -0.76 -0.41
CA VAL A 233 -3.06 -0.11 0.84
C VAL A 233 -1.82 -0.81 1.38
N SER A 234 -0.77 -0.05 1.70
CA SER A 234 0.44 -0.58 2.32
C SER A 234 1.08 0.42 3.28
N HIS A 235 1.73 -0.10 4.31
CA HIS A 235 2.63 0.66 5.19
C HIS A 235 4.08 0.67 4.67
N SER A 236 4.41 -0.15 3.67
CA SER A 236 5.72 -0.19 3.05
C SER A 236 5.80 0.83 1.92
N MET A 237 6.58 1.88 2.12
CA MET A 237 6.80 2.90 1.08
C MET A 237 7.62 2.33 -0.08
N ASP A 238 8.48 1.34 0.18
CA ASP A 238 9.25 0.65 -0.85
C ASP A 238 8.32 -0.11 -1.82
N ASP A 239 7.31 -0.83 -1.30
CA ASP A 239 6.33 -1.54 -2.14
C ASP A 239 5.52 -0.57 -2.99
N LEU A 240 5.04 0.53 -2.37
CA LEU A 240 4.28 1.53 -3.09
C LEU A 240 5.12 2.23 -4.16
N ALA A 241 6.39 2.53 -3.88
CA ALA A 241 7.30 3.12 -4.86
C ALA A 241 7.61 2.18 -6.03
N ARG A 242 7.67 0.86 -5.75
CA ARG A 242 8.00 -0.17 -6.75
C ARG A 242 6.83 -0.52 -7.66
N LEU A 243 5.62 -0.58 -7.12
CA LEU A 243 4.48 -1.18 -7.80
C LEU A 243 3.46 -0.18 -8.33
N SER A 244 3.41 1.04 -7.77
CA SER A 244 2.32 1.97 -8.08
C SER A 244 2.65 2.92 -9.23
N ASP A 245 1.67 3.17 -10.09
CA ASP A 245 1.72 4.27 -11.07
C ASP A 245 1.48 5.62 -10.39
N ARG A 246 0.53 5.64 -9.44
CA ARG A 246 0.26 6.81 -8.58
C ARG A 246 0.10 6.39 -7.13
N VAL A 247 0.43 7.32 -6.23
CA VAL A 247 0.29 7.15 -4.78
C VAL A 247 -0.64 8.24 -4.23
N LEU A 248 -1.63 7.81 -3.45
CA LEU A 248 -2.50 8.66 -2.65
C LEU A 248 -2.05 8.58 -1.19
N VAL A 249 -1.66 9.70 -0.62
CA VAL A 249 -1.33 9.80 0.81
C VAL A 249 -2.50 10.41 1.55
N LEU A 250 -2.98 9.70 2.58
CA LEU A 250 -4.02 10.18 3.48
C LEU A 250 -3.44 10.61 4.83
N ASN A 251 -3.83 11.79 5.29
CA ASN A 251 -3.55 12.26 6.64
C ASN A 251 -4.81 12.85 7.28
N GLU A 252 -5.20 12.38 8.46
CA GLU A 252 -6.39 12.84 9.21
C GLU A 252 -7.69 12.89 8.37
N GLY A 253 -7.88 11.87 7.52
CA GLY A 253 -9.04 11.77 6.63
C GLY A 253 -8.99 12.70 5.42
N ARG A 254 -7.89 13.39 5.16
CA ARG A 254 -7.69 14.28 4.01
C ARG A 254 -6.68 13.72 3.03
N GLN A 255 -6.83 14.09 1.78
CA GLN A 255 -5.81 13.88 0.77
C GLN A 255 -4.64 14.83 1.06
N PHE A 256 -3.50 14.26 1.48
CA PHE A 256 -2.29 15.01 1.76
C PHE A 256 -1.46 15.20 0.48
N ALA A 257 -1.25 14.11 -0.27
CA ALA A 257 -0.57 14.13 -1.56
C ALA A 257 -1.22 13.13 -2.52
N PHE A 258 -1.11 13.39 -3.82
CA PHE A 258 -1.56 12.50 -4.88
C PHE A 258 -0.76 12.78 -6.15
N GLY A 259 -0.07 11.78 -6.67
CA GLY A 259 0.77 11.91 -7.85
C GLY A 259 1.57 10.64 -8.10
N SER A 260 2.52 10.69 -9.02
CA SER A 260 3.48 9.61 -9.22
C SER A 260 4.31 9.36 -7.95
N PRO A 261 4.87 8.16 -7.76
CA PRO A 261 5.76 7.89 -6.63
C PRO A 261 6.92 8.90 -6.54
N THR A 262 7.46 9.33 -7.67
CA THR A 262 8.55 10.33 -7.71
C THR A 262 8.10 11.68 -7.14
N GLU A 263 6.90 12.15 -7.52
CA GLU A 263 6.36 13.41 -6.99
C GLU A 263 6.05 13.32 -5.50
N VAL A 264 5.39 12.24 -5.07
CA VAL A 264 4.98 12.07 -3.68
C VAL A 264 6.19 11.91 -2.75
N PHE A 265 7.13 11.04 -3.08
CA PHE A 265 8.29 10.75 -2.23
C PHE A 265 9.43 11.79 -2.34
N ALA A 266 9.33 12.76 -3.26
CA ALA A 266 10.20 13.93 -3.28
C ALA A 266 10.00 14.82 -2.02
N HIS A 267 8.81 14.77 -1.42
CA HIS A 267 8.44 15.54 -0.21
C HIS A 267 8.72 14.78 1.09
N GLY A 268 9.91 14.18 1.21
CA GLY A 268 10.27 13.30 2.34
C GLY A 268 10.13 13.93 3.71
N ASP A 269 10.49 15.22 3.87
CA ASP A 269 10.38 15.93 5.16
C ASP A 269 8.92 16.14 5.58
N GLU A 270 8.06 16.48 4.62
CA GLU A 270 6.63 16.68 4.86
C GLU A 270 5.96 15.35 5.21
N LEU A 271 6.35 14.25 4.56
CA LEU A 271 5.86 12.89 4.87
C LEU A 271 6.29 12.47 6.28
N ARG A 272 7.56 12.71 6.66
CA ARG A 272 8.05 12.44 8.01
C ARG A 272 7.33 13.26 9.07
N ALA A 273 7.00 14.51 8.79
CA ALA A 273 6.25 15.38 9.70
C ALA A 273 4.84 14.83 10.04
N ILE A 274 4.23 14.05 9.14
CA ILE A 274 2.95 13.37 9.37
C ILE A 274 3.10 11.91 9.80
N GLY A 275 4.32 11.47 10.17
CA GLY A 275 4.60 10.12 10.67
C GLY A 275 4.69 9.04 9.60
N LEU A 276 4.94 9.40 8.34
CA LEU A 276 5.24 8.48 7.26
C LEU A 276 6.73 8.51 6.92
N ASP A 277 7.28 7.37 6.52
CA ASP A 277 8.66 7.29 6.02
C ASP A 277 8.66 7.49 4.49
N VAL A 278 9.83 7.47 3.89
CA VAL A 278 10.06 7.41 2.45
C VAL A 278 10.73 6.08 2.11
N PRO A 279 10.75 5.65 0.84
CA PRO A 279 11.48 4.45 0.44
C PRO A 279 12.92 4.45 0.95
N ALA A 280 13.43 3.30 1.41
CA ALA A 280 14.74 3.20 2.03
C ALA A 280 15.89 3.70 1.13
N PRO A 281 15.94 3.40 -0.19
CA PRO A 281 16.93 3.97 -1.08
C PRO A 281 16.84 5.50 -1.20
N GLN A 282 15.62 6.05 -1.17
CA GLN A 282 15.39 7.48 -1.22
C GLN A 282 15.90 8.18 0.04
N LYS A 283 15.66 7.58 1.21
CA LYS A 283 16.16 8.07 2.50
C LYS A 283 17.68 8.15 2.49
N LEU A 284 18.35 7.05 2.09
CA LEU A 284 19.80 7.00 1.98
C LEU A 284 20.33 8.03 0.98
N ALA A 285 19.69 8.21 -0.17
CA ALA A 285 20.10 9.21 -1.15
C ALA A 285 19.99 10.65 -0.60
N CYS A 286 18.98 10.95 0.24
CA CYS A 286 18.85 12.24 0.91
C CYS A 286 20.01 12.46 1.92
N GLU A 287 20.26 11.48 2.78
CA GLU A 287 21.35 11.53 3.77
C GLU A 287 22.73 11.69 3.12
N LEU A 288 22.98 10.99 2.00
CA LEU A 288 24.22 11.11 1.23
C LEU A 288 24.38 12.50 0.58
N ARG A 289 23.29 13.10 0.07
CA ARG A 289 23.36 14.49 -0.46
C ARG A 289 23.67 15.48 0.66
N GLU A 290 23.06 15.33 1.83
CA GLU A 290 23.36 16.16 3.01
C GLU A 290 24.82 16.01 3.44
N ALA A 291 25.41 14.81 3.28
CA ALA A 291 26.84 14.55 3.51
C ALA A 291 27.76 15.07 2.38
N GLY A 292 27.19 15.69 1.33
CA GLY A 292 27.96 16.29 0.23
C GLY A 292 28.21 15.38 -0.97
N VAL A 293 27.60 14.20 -1.04
CA VAL A 293 27.67 13.33 -2.23
C VAL A 293 26.78 13.92 -3.33
N ASN A 294 27.35 14.13 -4.51
CA ASN A 294 26.61 14.68 -5.65
C ASN A 294 25.73 13.61 -6.31
N LEU A 295 24.48 13.52 -5.88
CA LEU A 295 23.48 12.60 -6.43
C LEU A 295 22.33 13.38 -7.10
N PRO A 296 21.86 12.95 -8.29
CA PRO A 296 20.69 13.52 -8.94
C PRO A 296 19.44 13.55 -8.04
N GLN A 297 18.58 14.55 -8.24
CA GLN A 297 17.26 14.58 -7.59
C GLN A 297 16.27 13.76 -8.40
N LYS A 298 16.09 12.49 -8.04
CA LYS A 298 15.13 11.53 -8.58
C LYS A 298 14.69 10.57 -7.51
N LEU A 299 13.61 9.80 -7.75
CA LEU A 299 13.27 8.66 -6.90
C LEU A 299 14.29 7.53 -7.15
N TYR A 300 14.77 6.95 -6.06
CA TYR A 300 15.73 5.86 -6.11
C TYR A 300 15.10 4.53 -5.71
N ASN A 301 15.42 3.49 -6.47
CA ASN A 301 15.43 2.11 -6.02
C ASN A 301 16.89 1.69 -5.71
N VAL A 302 17.09 0.46 -5.25
CA VAL A 302 18.42 -0.03 -4.84
C VAL A 302 19.40 0.01 -6.01
N GLU A 303 18.98 -0.43 -7.20
CA GLU A 303 19.82 -0.53 -8.39
C GLU A 303 20.26 0.86 -8.87
N THR A 304 19.31 1.77 -9.06
CA THR A 304 19.59 3.12 -9.55
C THR A 304 20.42 3.95 -8.57
N LEU A 305 20.27 3.70 -7.26
CA LEU A 305 21.11 4.34 -6.26
C LEU A 305 22.53 3.79 -6.30
N ALA A 306 22.70 2.47 -6.45
CA ALA A 306 24.00 1.84 -6.55
C ALA A 306 24.77 2.33 -7.79
N ASP A 307 24.09 2.44 -8.94
CA ASP A 307 24.68 2.94 -10.20
C ASP A 307 25.16 4.39 -10.07
N ASP A 308 24.31 5.27 -9.53
CA ASP A 308 24.66 6.69 -9.36
C ASP A 308 25.75 6.90 -8.30
N LEU A 309 25.78 6.07 -7.25
CA LEU A 309 26.87 6.07 -6.28
C LEU A 309 28.20 5.64 -6.91
N ALA A 310 28.19 4.57 -7.68
CA ALA A 310 29.39 4.13 -8.41
C ALA A 310 29.91 5.22 -9.34
N ALA A 311 29.03 5.91 -10.07
CA ALA A 311 29.40 7.04 -10.92
C ALA A 311 29.98 8.21 -10.12
N ALA A 312 29.35 8.58 -8.98
CA ALA A 312 29.80 9.68 -8.13
C ALA A 312 31.18 9.41 -7.51
N PHE A 313 31.45 8.18 -7.07
CA PHE A 313 32.76 7.80 -6.54
C PHE A 313 33.84 7.72 -7.62
N ASN A 314 33.53 7.23 -8.82
CA ASN A 314 34.47 7.18 -9.92
C ASN A 314 34.87 8.59 -10.40
N SER A 315 33.92 9.52 -10.45
CA SER A 315 34.23 10.91 -10.81
C SER A 315 35.15 11.62 -9.80
N GLN A 316 35.00 11.32 -8.51
CA GLN A 316 35.91 11.85 -7.47
C GLN A 316 37.28 11.21 -7.51
N ALA A 317 37.43 9.96 -7.96
CA ALA A 317 38.70 9.29 -8.09
C ALA A 317 39.55 9.86 -9.26
N GLU A 318 38.93 10.38 -10.31
CA GLU A 318 39.63 11.03 -11.43
C GLU A 318 40.11 12.46 -11.10
N GLU A 319 39.56 13.12 -10.08
CA GLU A 319 39.98 14.46 -9.67
C GLU A 319 41.15 14.48 -8.65
N VAL A 320 41.58 13.34 -8.15
CA VAL A 320 42.80 13.29 -7.30
C VAL A 320 44.01 13.38 -8.21
N PRO A 321 44.74 14.51 -8.28
CA PRO A 321 45.94 14.59 -9.09
C PRO A 321 46.97 13.61 -8.54
N VAL A 322 47.29 12.60 -9.32
CA VAL A 322 48.47 11.76 -9.00
C VAL A 322 49.67 12.69 -9.02
N PRO A 323 50.38 12.91 -7.91
CA PRO A 323 51.55 13.76 -7.90
C PRO A 323 52.59 13.18 -8.86
N SER A 324 52.78 13.84 -10.00
CA SER A 324 53.80 13.50 -11.02
C SER A 324 55.20 13.94 -10.58
N GLY A 325 55.62 13.53 -9.37
CA GLY A 325 56.94 13.74 -8.86
C GLY A 325 57.58 12.41 -8.49
N PRO A 326 58.91 12.26 -8.65
CA PRO A 326 59.59 11.04 -8.22
C PRO A 326 59.39 10.85 -6.71
N VAL A 327 58.76 9.75 -6.33
CA VAL A 327 58.62 9.34 -4.93
C VAL A 327 60.01 9.20 -4.34
N PRO A 328 60.37 9.92 -3.27
CA PRO A 328 61.64 9.70 -2.60
C PRO A 328 61.67 8.27 -2.07
N ARG A 329 62.66 7.49 -2.53
CA ARG A 329 62.93 6.13 -2.04
C ARG A 329 63.49 6.20 -0.64
N ASP A 330 62.69 6.39 0.35
CA ASP A 330 63.05 6.22 1.76
C ASP A 330 62.41 4.93 2.28
N GLU A 331 62.88 3.80 1.70
CA GLU A 331 62.48 2.44 2.11
C GLU A 331 62.83 2.15 3.59
N ALA A 332 63.70 2.93 4.22
CA ALA A 332 64.09 2.75 5.61
C ALA A 332 63.03 3.21 6.63
N LYS A 333 62.14 4.18 6.28
CA LYS A 333 61.11 4.69 7.17
C LYS A 333 59.81 3.89 7.15
N ALA A 334 59.49 3.26 6.03
CA ALA A 334 58.34 2.39 5.91
C ALA A 334 58.51 1.07 6.67
N ALA A 335 59.73 0.55 6.74
CA ALA A 335 60.04 -0.66 7.51
C ALA A 335 60.02 -0.44 9.03
N GLN A 336 60.24 0.77 9.50
CA GLN A 336 60.17 1.10 10.94
C GLN A 336 58.74 1.23 11.46
N LEU A 337 57.80 1.77 10.66
CA LEU A 337 56.41 1.91 11.05
C LEU A 337 55.63 0.58 11.08
N LEU A 338 56.07 -0.43 10.35
CA LEU A 338 55.49 -1.77 10.37
C LEU A 338 55.91 -2.63 11.57
N ASN A 339 56.96 -2.25 12.28
CA ASN A 339 57.45 -2.97 13.45
C ASN A 339 56.95 -2.44 14.81
N GLU A 340 56.21 -1.34 14.81
CA GLU A 340 55.64 -0.73 16.04
C GLU A 340 54.19 -1.07 16.31
N VAL A 341 53.56 -2.02 15.59
CA VAL A 341 52.25 -2.52 15.91
C VAL A 341 52.34 -3.56 17.03
N PRO A 342 51.83 -3.33 18.23
CA PRO A 342 51.86 -4.31 19.32
C PRO A 342 51.09 -5.57 18.87
N ARG A 343 51.77 -6.72 18.91
CA ARG A 343 51.10 -8.02 18.78
C ARG A 343 50.33 -8.30 20.06
N ASP A 344 49.02 -8.24 19.98
CA ASP A 344 48.15 -8.69 21.07
C ASP A 344 48.21 -10.21 21.18
N GLU A 345 49.00 -10.67 22.14
CA GLU A 345 49.10 -12.07 22.55
C GLU A 345 47.99 -12.34 23.61
N SER A 346 46.76 -12.48 23.18
CA SER A 346 45.70 -13.05 24.04
C SER A 346 44.73 -13.91 23.26
N ARG A 347 45.19 -15.08 22.80
CA ARG A 347 44.31 -16.22 22.54
C ARG A 347 44.71 -17.36 23.46
N GLY A 348 44.02 -17.41 24.62
CA GLY A 348 44.04 -18.52 25.54
C GLY A 348 43.35 -19.73 24.92
N ASP A 349 44.03 -20.85 24.94
CA ASP A 349 43.51 -22.17 24.65
C ASP A 349 42.33 -22.52 25.57
N GLY A 350 41.17 -22.67 25.01
CA GLY A 350 39.94 -23.18 25.67
C GLY A 350 39.64 -24.58 25.21
N ASP A 351 40.11 -25.53 26.02
CA ASP A 351 39.90 -26.97 25.94
C ASP A 351 38.38 -27.30 25.99
N PHE A 352 37.84 -27.92 24.93
CA PHE A 352 36.50 -28.46 24.87
C PHE A 352 36.56 -29.97 25.18
N THR A 353 36.45 -30.32 26.46
CA THR A 353 36.14 -31.69 26.85
C THR A 353 34.62 -31.92 26.88
N GLU A 354 34.22 -32.92 26.11
CA GLU A 354 32.90 -33.56 26.12
C GLU A 354 32.44 -33.93 27.56
N ARG A 355 31.17 -33.65 27.87
CA ARG A 355 30.40 -34.47 28.82
C ARG A 355 29.01 -34.70 28.30
N HIS A 356 28.76 -35.93 27.89
CA HIS A 356 27.45 -36.58 27.96
C HIS A 356 26.97 -36.63 29.41
N HIS A 357 25.67 -36.33 29.64
CA HIS A 357 24.71 -37.14 30.46
C HIS A 357 23.43 -36.31 30.75
N GLY A 358 22.29 -37.00 30.58
CA GLY A 358 21.01 -36.66 31.18
C GLY A 358 19.89 -36.40 30.21
#